data_536bf9ad62d40d7070868120be057c83
#
_entry.id   536bf9ad62d40d7070868120be057c83
#
_cell.length_a   1.000
_cell.length_b   1.000
_cell.length_c   1.000
_cell.angle_alpha   90.00
_cell.angle_beta   90.00
_cell.angle_gamma   90.00
#
_symmetry.space_group_name_H-M   'P 1'
#
loop_
_entity.id
_entity.type
_entity.pdbx_description
1 polymer ?
#
loop_
_entity_poly.entity_id
_entity_poly.type
_entity_poly.pdbx_seq_one_letter_code
_entity_poly.pdbx_strand_id
1 'polypeptide(L)'
;MEYAVIEQAAKLAAEENNAFLVELEVKPNNVIIAFVDSDEGLNMDQIKMINRRMEAEFDREIEDFNLTISSPDLNRPLKILRQYNKNVGRFLKVKFNDREEEGELLEVTEEYIVLSVPQQKKSAPNQEFKIDFNDLTEAK
;
A
#
# COMPACT_ATOMS: atom_id res chain seq x y z
N MET A 1 -18.27 -2.93 -16.23
CA MET A 1 -18.15 -3.23 -14.77
C MET A 1 -17.90 -1.94 -14.00
N GLU A 2 -18.61 -1.75 -12.91
CA GLU A 2 -18.45 -0.54 -12.12
C GLU A 2 -17.29 -0.66 -11.15
N TYR A 3 -16.50 0.39 -11.05
CA TYR A 3 -15.32 0.45 -10.15
C TYR A 3 -15.68 0.16 -8.69
N ALA A 4 -16.77 0.77 -8.17
CA ALA A 4 -17.17 0.58 -6.78
C ALA A 4 -17.50 -0.88 -6.45
N VAL A 5 -18.11 -1.61 -7.38
CA VAL A 5 -18.44 -3.02 -7.21
C VAL A 5 -17.17 -3.88 -7.21
N ILE A 6 -16.25 -3.60 -8.12
CA ILE A 6 -14.96 -4.29 -8.20
C ILE A 6 -14.14 -4.03 -6.93
N GLU A 7 -14.10 -2.78 -6.48
CA GLU A 7 -13.38 -2.39 -5.27
C GLU A 7 -13.89 -3.13 -4.03
N GLN A 8 -15.21 -3.20 -3.87
CA GLN A 8 -15.81 -3.91 -2.73
C GLN A 8 -15.48 -5.40 -2.76
N ALA A 9 -15.57 -6.03 -3.94
CA ALA A 9 -15.20 -7.43 -4.10
C ALA A 9 -13.73 -7.68 -3.77
N ALA A 10 -12.84 -6.78 -4.22
CA ALA A 10 -11.40 -6.88 -3.93
C ALA A 10 -11.11 -6.74 -2.44
N LYS A 11 -11.75 -5.80 -1.77
CA LYS A 11 -11.59 -5.61 -0.32
C LYS A 11 -12.03 -6.83 0.47
N LEU A 12 -13.20 -7.38 0.15
CA LEU A 12 -13.71 -8.56 0.84
C LEU A 12 -12.83 -9.79 0.59
N ALA A 13 -12.41 -10.00 -0.66
CA ALA A 13 -11.55 -11.12 -1.01
C ALA A 13 -10.20 -11.06 -0.27
N ALA A 14 -9.63 -9.86 -0.18
CA ALA A 14 -8.38 -9.66 0.55
C ALA A 14 -8.56 -9.93 2.05
N GLU A 15 -9.59 -9.36 2.66
CA GLU A 15 -9.86 -9.55 4.10
C GLU A 15 -10.10 -11.00 4.47
N GLU A 16 -10.81 -11.76 3.64
CA GLU A 16 -11.06 -13.19 3.87
C GLU A 16 -9.76 -14.02 3.85
N ASN A 17 -8.70 -13.48 3.27
CA ASN A 17 -7.41 -14.15 3.13
C ASN A 17 -6.28 -13.48 3.93
N ASN A 18 -6.62 -12.77 5.00
CA ASN A 18 -5.65 -12.08 5.88
C ASN A 18 -4.77 -11.07 5.15
N ALA A 19 -5.35 -10.40 4.17
CA ALA A 19 -4.69 -9.37 3.37
C ALA A 19 -5.56 -8.11 3.32
N PHE A 20 -5.10 -7.10 2.64
CA PHE A 20 -5.86 -5.86 2.45
C PHE A 20 -5.56 -5.26 1.08
N LEU A 21 -6.55 -4.56 0.53
CA LEU A 21 -6.42 -3.88 -0.75
C LEU A 21 -5.65 -2.57 -0.57
N VAL A 22 -4.61 -2.38 -1.37
CA VAL A 22 -3.81 -1.16 -1.38
C VAL A 22 -4.27 -0.22 -2.49
N GLU A 23 -4.44 -0.73 -3.68
CA GLU A 23 -4.81 0.05 -4.85
C GLU A 23 -5.54 -0.84 -5.86
N LEU A 24 -6.49 -0.25 -6.56
CA LEU A 24 -7.22 -0.93 -7.64
C LEU A 24 -7.11 -0.10 -8.92
N GLU A 25 -6.66 -0.75 -9.99
CA GLU A 25 -6.64 -0.17 -11.32
C GLU A 25 -7.64 -0.89 -12.20
N VAL A 26 -8.53 -0.14 -12.85
CA VAL A 26 -9.48 -0.67 -13.84
C VAL A 26 -9.20 0.06 -15.15
N LYS A 27 -8.66 -0.67 -16.10
CA LYS A 27 -8.26 -0.14 -17.41
C LYS A 27 -9.31 -0.46 -18.46
N PRO A 28 -9.26 0.17 -19.66
CA PRO A 28 -10.17 -0.17 -20.76
C PRO A 28 -10.21 -1.67 -21.06
N ASN A 29 -11.37 -2.14 -21.56
CA ASN A 29 -11.63 -3.55 -21.85
C ASN A 29 -11.66 -4.45 -20.62
N ASN A 30 -12.04 -3.88 -19.45
CA ASN A 30 -12.16 -4.60 -18.18
C ASN A 30 -10.87 -5.30 -17.75
N VAL A 31 -9.75 -4.64 -17.95
CA VAL A 31 -8.46 -5.09 -17.41
C VAL A 31 -8.35 -4.58 -15.98
N ILE A 32 -8.41 -5.51 -15.03
CA ILE A 32 -8.44 -5.21 -13.59
C ILE A 32 -7.14 -5.66 -12.94
N ILE A 33 -6.50 -4.75 -12.22
CA ILE A 33 -5.30 -5.05 -11.43
C ILE A 33 -5.56 -4.65 -9.99
N ALA A 34 -5.57 -5.62 -9.09
CA ALA A 34 -5.75 -5.38 -7.65
C ALA A 34 -4.40 -5.56 -6.95
N PHE A 35 -3.91 -4.48 -6.34
CA PHE A 35 -2.69 -4.52 -5.55
C PHE A 35 -3.08 -4.77 -4.09
N VAL A 36 -2.62 -5.90 -3.56
CA VAL A 36 -2.91 -6.33 -2.19
C VAL A 36 -1.63 -6.54 -1.41
N ASP A 37 -1.71 -6.41 -0.10
CA ASP A 37 -0.58 -6.63 0.79
C ASP A 37 -1.06 -7.29 2.08
N SER A 38 -0.14 -7.71 2.92
CA SER A 38 -0.42 -8.36 4.21
C SER A 38 0.56 -7.85 5.25
N ASP A 39 0.13 -7.79 6.51
CA ASP A 39 0.98 -7.34 7.62
C ASP A 39 2.23 -8.22 7.79
N GLU A 40 2.11 -9.50 7.48
CA GLU A 40 3.19 -10.49 7.62
C GLU A 40 3.89 -10.83 6.30
N GLY A 41 3.50 -10.19 5.22
CA GLY A 41 3.96 -10.51 3.87
C GLY A 41 2.98 -11.40 3.12
N LEU A 42 2.78 -11.09 1.86
CA LEU A 42 1.84 -11.79 1.00
C LEU A 42 2.49 -13.02 0.39
N ASN A 43 1.82 -14.18 0.42
CA ASN A 43 2.30 -15.41 -0.22
C ASN A 43 1.45 -15.79 -1.44
N MET A 44 1.93 -16.75 -2.21
CA MET A 44 1.27 -17.18 -3.44
C MET A 44 -0.11 -17.81 -3.20
N ASP A 45 -0.29 -18.51 -2.08
CA ASP A 45 -1.58 -19.12 -1.76
C ASP A 45 -2.64 -18.06 -1.50
N GLN A 46 -2.29 -16.99 -0.79
CA GLN A 46 -3.18 -15.85 -0.58
C GLN A 46 -3.58 -15.21 -1.90
N ILE A 47 -2.62 -14.99 -2.80
CA ILE A 47 -2.88 -14.42 -4.13
C ILE A 47 -3.85 -15.28 -4.92
N LYS A 48 -3.65 -16.59 -4.93
CA LYS A 48 -4.52 -17.52 -5.64
C LYS A 48 -5.94 -17.54 -5.08
N MET A 49 -6.08 -17.53 -3.76
CA MET A 49 -7.39 -17.54 -3.11
C MET A 49 -8.15 -16.23 -3.35
N ILE A 50 -7.46 -15.11 -3.30
CA ILE A 50 -8.05 -13.80 -3.60
C ILE A 50 -8.54 -13.75 -5.05
N ASN A 51 -7.72 -14.23 -5.98
CA ASN A 51 -8.08 -14.30 -7.39
C ASN A 51 -9.34 -15.14 -7.60
N ARG A 52 -9.40 -16.34 -7.03
CA ARG A 52 -10.57 -17.23 -7.11
C ARG A 52 -11.81 -16.59 -6.54
N ARG A 53 -11.69 -15.93 -5.38
CA ARG A 53 -12.82 -15.28 -4.72
C ARG A 53 -13.38 -14.14 -5.55
N MET A 54 -12.51 -13.33 -6.15
CA MET A 54 -12.95 -12.25 -7.03
C MET A 54 -13.56 -12.78 -8.32
N GLU A 55 -12.98 -13.79 -8.93
CA GLU A 55 -13.55 -14.39 -10.14
C GLU A 55 -14.93 -14.99 -9.91
N ALA A 56 -15.20 -15.51 -8.71
CA ALA A 56 -16.50 -16.06 -8.36
C ALA A 56 -17.61 -15.00 -8.24
N GLU A 57 -17.24 -13.73 -8.02
CA GLU A 57 -18.21 -12.63 -7.92
C GLU A 57 -18.72 -12.13 -9.28
N PHE A 58 -17.99 -12.41 -10.35
CA PHE A 58 -18.29 -11.86 -11.67
C PHE A 58 -18.47 -12.98 -12.70
N ASP A 59 -19.48 -12.83 -13.54
CA ASP A 59 -19.79 -13.79 -14.60
C ASP A 59 -19.18 -13.34 -15.93
N ARG A 60 -18.20 -14.09 -16.43
CA ARG A 60 -17.51 -13.79 -17.70
C ARG A 60 -18.41 -13.94 -18.92
N GLU A 61 -19.50 -14.69 -18.81
CA GLU A 61 -20.47 -14.83 -19.90
C GLU A 61 -21.33 -13.57 -20.06
N ILE A 62 -21.56 -12.84 -18.94
CA ILE A 62 -22.27 -11.56 -18.97
C ILE A 62 -21.33 -10.46 -19.45
N GLU A 63 -20.13 -10.40 -18.87
CA GLU A 63 -19.11 -9.40 -19.21
C GLU A 63 -17.73 -9.97 -18.92
N ASP A 64 -16.94 -10.10 -19.97
CA ASP A 64 -15.59 -10.65 -19.81
C ASP A 64 -14.63 -9.65 -19.18
N PHE A 65 -13.63 -10.15 -18.48
CA PHE A 65 -12.63 -9.35 -17.79
C PHE A 65 -11.29 -10.08 -17.70
N ASN A 66 -10.24 -9.31 -17.49
CA ASN A 66 -8.90 -9.84 -17.24
C ASN A 66 -8.46 -9.38 -15.85
N LEU A 67 -8.28 -10.30 -14.94
CA LEU A 67 -7.98 -10.03 -13.53
C LEU A 67 -6.56 -10.43 -13.17
N THR A 68 -5.81 -9.52 -12.58
CA THR A 68 -4.49 -9.77 -12.02
C THR A 68 -4.47 -9.33 -10.57
N ILE A 69 -4.03 -10.21 -9.67
CA ILE A 69 -3.77 -9.89 -8.28
C ILE A 69 -2.25 -9.78 -8.13
N SER A 70 -1.80 -8.65 -7.61
CA SER A 70 -0.37 -8.37 -7.47
C SER A 70 -0.06 -7.78 -6.09
N SER A 71 1.20 -7.86 -5.69
CA SER A 71 1.67 -7.14 -4.51
C SER A 71 2.28 -5.81 -4.95
N PRO A 72 2.24 -4.76 -4.09
CA PRO A 72 2.92 -3.51 -4.38
C PRO A 72 4.42 -3.74 -4.54
N ASP A 73 5.01 -3.09 -5.55
CA ASP A 73 6.44 -3.06 -5.71
C ASP A 73 7.08 -2.25 -4.57
N LEU A 74 8.27 -2.63 -4.13
CA LEU A 74 9.04 -1.90 -3.12
C LEU A 74 9.32 -0.44 -3.52
N ASN A 75 9.29 -0.14 -4.81
CA ASN A 75 9.50 1.21 -5.33
C ASN A 75 8.22 2.04 -5.43
N ARG A 76 7.05 1.47 -5.15
CA ARG A 76 5.79 2.21 -5.15
C ARG A 76 5.64 3.02 -3.86
N PRO A 77 5.14 4.26 -3.94
CA PRO A 77 4.88 5.06 -2.75
C PRO A 77 3.85 4.40 -1.83
N LEU A 78 4.02 4.60 -0.54
CA LEU A 78 3.04 4.14 0.45
C LEU A 78 1.77 4.99 0.34
N LYS A 79 0.60 4.36 0.34
CA LYS A 79 -0.68 5.04 0.12
C LYS A 79 -1.64 5.01 1.31
N ILE A 80 -1.64 3.92 2.07
CA ILE A 80 -2.60 3.77 3.17
C ILE A 80 -1.90 3.65 4.51
N LEU A 81 -2.60 4.04 5.57
CA LEU A 81 -2.07 4.05 6.93
C LEU A 81 -1.51 2.70 7.36
N ARG A 82 -2.15 1.62 6.96
CA ARG A 82 -1.73 0.27 7.31
C ARG A 82 -0.35 -0.09 6.74
N GLN A 83 -0.01 0.43 5.55
CA GLN A 83 1.32 0.27 4.97
C GLN A 83 2.37 1.04 5.78
N TYR A 84 2.04 2.25 6.24
CA TYR A 84 2.94 3.01 7.10
C TYR A 84 3.19 2.29 8.42
N ASN A 85 2.15 1.76 9.06
CA ASN A 85 2.27 0.99 10.30
C ASN A 85 3.16 -0.23 10.14
N LYS A 86 3.06 -0.92 9.02
CA LYS A 86 3.90 -2.08 8.69
C LYS A 86 5.38 -1.72 8.60
N ASN A 87 5.69 -0.49 8.25
CA ASN A 87 7.06 -0.03 8.03
C ASN A 87 7.68 0.68 9.22
N VAL A 88 7.04 0.71 10.37
CA VAL A 88 7.64 1.23 11.62
C VAL A 88 8.90 0.42 11.95
N GLY A 89 10.00 1.12 12.21
CA GLY A 89 11.31 0.52 12.45
C GLY A 89 12.16 0.35 11.18
N ARG A 90 11.61 0.67 10.01
CA ARG A 90 12.34 0.59 8.75
C ARG A 90 12.74 1.97 8.25
N PHE A 91 13.78 2.02 7.41
CA PHE A 91 14.19 3.25 6.76
C PHE A 91 13.30 3.55 5.56
N LEU A 92 12.81 4.80 5.50
CA LEU A 92 11.99 5.30 4.40
C LEU A 92 12.63 6.55 3.81
N LYS A 93 12.41 6.73 2.52
CA LYS A 93 12.75 7.94 1.80
C LYS A 93 11.47 8.76 1.66
N VAL A 94 11.45 9.95 2.26
CA VAL A 94 10.24 10.76 2.40
C VAL A 94 10.42 12.13 1.76
N LYS A 95 9.45 12.52 0.94
CA LYS A 95 9.39 13.87 0.34
C LYS A 95 8.28 14.67 1.00
N PHE A 96 8.64 15.83 1.54
CA PHE A 96 7.71 16.73 2.21
C PHE A 96 8.25 18.17 2.20
N ASN A 97 7.34 19.15 2.12
CA ASN A 97 7.70 20.58 2.17
C ASN A 97 8.90 20.97 1.29
N ASP A 98 8.92 20.48 0.04
CA ASP A 98 9.99 20.72 -0.95
C ASP A 98 11.37 20.20 -0.52
N ARG A 99 11.42 19.25 0.39
CA ARG A 99 12.65 18.60 0.81
C ARG A 99 12.49 17.07 0.78
N GLU A 100 13.60 16.38 0.82
CA GLU A 100 13.66 14.92 0.83
C GLU A 100 14.59 14.49 1.95
N GLU A 101 14.12 13.57 2.81
CA GLU A 101 14.91 13.01 3.90
C GLU A 101 14.77 11.50 3.91
N GLU A 102 15.81 10.82 4.35
CA GLU A 102 15.82 9.38 4.52
C GLU A 102 16.12 9.05 5.98
N GLY A 103 15.25 8.27 6.61
CA GLY A 103 15.40 7.94 8.02
C GLY A 103 14.50 6.81 8.47
N GLU A 104 14.61 6.46 9.75
CA GLU A 104 13.81 5.41 10.36
C GLU A 104 12.44 5.93 10.74
N LEU A 105 11.40 5.21 10.34
CA LEU A 105 10.03 5.51 10.74
C LEU A 105 9.83 5.06 12.18
N LEU A 106 9.63 6.02 13.10
CA LEU A 106 9.48 5.74 14.53
C LEU A 106 8.03 5.57 14.96
N GLU A 107 7.13 6.39 14.42
CA GLU A 107 5.75 6.44 14.85
C GLU A 107 4.84 6.81 13.68
N VAL A 108 3.64 6.24 13.67
CA VAL A 108 2.60 6.55 12.69
C VAL A 108 1.29 6.79 13.43
N THR A 109 0.65 7.92 13.15
CA THR A 109 -0.70 8.22 13.64
C THR A 109 -1.61 8.50 12.45
N GLU A 110 -2.89 8.73 12.68
CA GLU A 110 -3.81 9.09 11.62
C GLU A 110 -3.53 10.47 11.02
N GLU A 111 -2.80 11.32 11.73
CA GLU A 111 -2.52 12.70 11.33
C GLU A 111 -1.10 12.92 10.82
N TYR A 112 -0.11 12.19 11.35
CA TYR A 112 1.30 12.42 11.05
C TYR A 112 2.16 11.16 11.18
N ILE A 113 3.40 11.27 10.69
CA ILE A 113 4.47 10.29 10.93
C ILE A 113 5.64 10.98 11.62
N VAL A 114 6.45 10.20 12.32
CA VAL A 114 7.72 10.67 12.92
C VAL A 114 8.87 9.92 12.30
N LEU A 115 9.82 10.66 11.74
CA LEU A 115 10.98 10.13 11.05
C LEU A 115 12.25 10.55 11.79
N SER A 116 13.13 9.57 12.10
CA SER A 116 14.43 9.82 12.72
C SER A 116 15.51 9.81 11.65
N VAL A 117 16.08 10.98 11.37
CA VAL A 117 17.08 11.15 10.31
C VAL A 117 18.49 11.20 10.92
N PRO A 118 19.42 10.29 10.52
CA PRO A 118 20.80 10.36 10.96
C PRO A 118 21.47 11.65 10.49
N GLN A 119 22.23 12.28 11.37
CA GLN A 119 22.99 13.46 11.03
C GLN A 119 24.35 13.08 10.45
N GLN A 120 24.93 13.97 9.63
CA GLN A 120 26.23 13.73 8.99
C GLN A 120 27.39 13.64 9.99
N LYS A 121 27.27 14.30 11.13
CA LYS A 121 28.27 14.23 12.21
C LYS A 121 27.97 13.05 13.12
N LYS A 122 28.90 12.14 13.30
CA LYS A 122 28.76 10.95 14.16
C LYS A 122 28.43 11.27 15.61
N SER A 123 28.83 12.43 16.10
CA SER A 123 28.59 12.88 17.48
C SER A 123 27.24 13.58 17.65
N ALA A 124 26.53 13.89 16.57
CA ALA A 124 25.25 14.57 16.64
C ALA A 124 24.10 13.55 16.80
N PRO A 125 23.09 13.84 17.64
CA PRO A 125 21.93 12.96 17.73
C PRO A 125 21.14 13.01 16.43
N ASN A 126 20.37 11.94 16.17
CA ASN A 126 19.44 11.92 15.05
C ASN A 126 18.41 13.05 15.19
N GLN A 127 18.04 13.65 14.07
CA GLN A 127 17.00 14.67 14.07
C GLN A 127 15.65 14.02 13.80
N GLU A 128 14.67 14.30 14.66
CA GLU A 128 13.31 13.81 14.48
C GLU A 128 12.46 14.83 13.73
N PHE A 129 11.75 14.36 12.71
CA PHE A 129 10.79 15.15 11.95
C PHE A 129 9.39 14.62 12.18
N LYS A 130 8.50 15.49 12.65
CA LYS A 130 7.07 15.21 12.70
C LYS A 130 6.46 15.76 11.41
N ILE A 131 5.99 14.87 10.56
CA ILE A 131 5.49 15.22 9.23
C ILE A 131 4.01 14.94 9.14
N ASP A 132 3.19 15.98 9.01
CA ASP A 132 1.75 15.80 8.78
C ASP A 132 1.50 15.19 7.41
N PHE A 133 0.51 14.32 7.29
CA PHE A 133 0.16 13.74 6.01
C PHE A 133 -0.22 14.78 4.95
N ASN A 134 -0.73 15.95 5.37
CA ASN A 134 -1.04 17.06 4.47
C ASN A 134 0.22 17.66 3.83
N ASP A 135 1.36 17.56 4.49
CA ASP A 135 2.66 18.07 4.00
C ASP A 135 3.45 16.99 3.26
N LEU A 136 3.02 15.74 3.39
CA LEU A 136 3.71 14.61 2.80
C LEU A 136 3.37 14.48 1.31
N THR A 137 4.39 14.43 0.46
CA THR A 137 4.21 14.24 -0.97
C THR A 137 4.37 12.78 -1.35
N GLU A 138 5.37 12.11 -0.81
CA GLU A 138 5.71 10.72 -1.16
C GLU A 138 6.54 10.07 -0.05
N ALA A 139 6.30 8.77 0.20
CA ALA A 139 7.12 7.95 1.08
C ALA A 139 7.30 6.56 0.46
N LYS A 140 8.53 6.07 0.48
CA LYS A 140 8.89 4.75 -0.07
C LYS A 140 9.67 3.91 0.92
#